data_40f5a179cd3eeb396b3a1c36322aa019
#
_entry.id   40f5a179cd3eeb396b3a1c36322aa019
#
_cell.length_a   1.000
_cell.length_b   1.000
_cell.length_c   1.000
_cell.angle_alpha   90.00
_cell.angle_beta   90.00
_cell.angle_gamma   90.00
#
_symmetry.space_group_name_H-M   'P 1'
#
loop_
_entity.id
_entity.type
_entity.pdbx_description
1 polymer ?
#
loop_
_entity_poly.entity_id
_entity_poly.type
_entity_poly.pdbx_seq_one_letter_code
_entity_poly.pdbx_strand_id
1 'polypeptide(L)'
;YFDTKPGIAYDIYTDSSIDTQATMYDTAKNQVAYDDNSGLDNNFLFTGAYNGRKYLKVSVKNKGTGDYTLTLKKRFAIPEPTGIKGQDKYTITWNAVENAKEYLICVYDGGKKISDAVVTGTSYDYIYNNETAGKTLGFTVTARKNASLAGEASRMVYNTDSRSEWVYTTSMQETRKNASAAALDGKIYVLGGENATGSLKTFAVYDTEKKIWESLPEYPGTESGICRAAVFAYNNEIYVIGGQTDTGVTAKLLKSVYAYNTETRQWQKKADLAEGRTSLAYACSKDKLYVWSRAGTTDQAEIYDIKTDTWETAVLPDTSAVIAAASVDNRVFVLKEDGEKMFWQEYLPEDNLFEDAGTVCPFAASDIYGTPVVISGKIYMAKTEETKEVLVHDAYSDEWSRISDMNLTKKDSMLTASGNDIYSIGGELAGFGVLDTVEQYTVKVQTTTKQMAVNQGESYELQVNAGNLKKGQAKIVTVSVNPEEMEIQNASSFETEDALKEGADDVTLLKYQPKKGVIVLKLTGSLERGESYETYQSIPVEAKITGKTTVEITLTEEGK
;
A
#
# COMPACT_ATOMS: atom_id res chain seq x y z
N TYR A 1 9.95 15.84 -29.60
CA TYR A 1 9.38 14.91 -28.63
C TYR A 1 8.91 13.63 -29.31
N PHE A 2 8.73 12.59 -28.52
CA PHE A 2 8.13 11.32 -28.92
C PHE A 2 7.32 10.75 -27.76
N ASP A 3 6.31 9.94 -28.09
CA ASP A 3 5.47 9.28 -27.11
C ASP A 3 5.82 7.78 -27.10
N THR A 4 6.13 7.25 -25.92
CA THR A 4 6.40 5.83 -25.69
C THR A 4 5.21 5.17 -25.01
N LYS A 5 5.03 3.87 -25.29
CA LYS A 5 3.99 3.05 -24.65
C LYS A 5 4.59 2.30 -23.46
N PRO A 6 3.85 2.16 -22.35
CA PRO A 6 4.27 1.32 -21.23
C PRO A 6 4.61 -0.12 -21.68
N GLY A 7 5.61 -0.73 -21.06
CA GLY A 7 5.98 -2.11 -21.32
C GLY A 7 6.64 -2.39 -22.67
N ILE A 8 7.06 -1.35 -23.38
CA ILE A 8 7.75 -1.48 -24.68
C ILE A 8 9.13 -0.84 -24.59
N ALA A 9 10.17 -1.62 -24.89
CA ALA A 9 11.52 -1.11 -25.04
C ALA A 9 11.71 -0.43 -26.42
N TYR A 10 12.49 0.65 -26.42
CA TYR A 10 12.83 1.42 -27.59
C TYR A 10 14.34 1.59 -27.70
N ASP A 11 14.84 1.60 -28.96
CA ASP A 11 16.14 2.14 -29.31
C ASP A 11 15.94 3.52 -29.90
N ILE A 12 16.64 4.51 -29.37
CA ILE A 12 16.59 5.91 -29.80
C ILE A 12 18.02 6.33 -30.05
N TYR A 13 18.35 6.53 -31.31
CA TYR A 13 19.73 6.81 -31.70
C TYR A 13 19.80 7.71 -32.91
N THR A 14 20.97 8.29 -33.14
CA THR A 14 21.30 8.92 -34.41
C THR A 14 22.15 8.00 -35.25
N ASP A 15 21.95 8.11 -36.56
CA ASP A 15 22.80 7.55 -37.60
C ASP A 15 23.41 8.73 -38.36
N SER A 16 24.72 8.92 -38.20
CA SER A 16 25.41 10.11 -38.68
C SER A 16 26.92 9.89 -38.70
N SER A 17 27.60 10.53 -39.63
CA SER A 17 29.05 10.63 -39.69
C SER A 17 29.62 11.70 -38.74
N ILE A 18 28.76 12.45 -38.05
CA ILE A 18 29.16 13.44 -37.04
C ILE A 18 28.87 12.93 -35.64
N ASP A 19 29.78 13.22 -34.71
CA ASP A 19 29.67 12.84 -33.33
C ASP A 19 28.48 13.58 -32.65
N THR A 20 27.45 12.82 -32.26
CA THR A 20 26.23 13.36 -31.65
C THR A 20 26.10 12.94 -30.21
N GLN A 21 25.57 13.83 -29.41
CA GLN A 21 25.20 13.57 -28.02
C GLN A 21 23.73 13.94 -27.79
N ALA A 22 23.11 13.29 -26.83
CA ALA A 22 21.72 13.58 -26.51
C ALA A 22 21.43 13.60 -25.00
N THR A 23 20.48 14.42 -24.64
CA THR A 23 19.88 14.44 -23.31
C THR A 23 18.37 14.24 -23.47
N MET A 24 17.83 13.28 -22.73
CA MET A 24 16.40 13.00 -22.68
C MET A 24 15.79 13.62 -21.42
N TYR A 25 14.61 14.19 -21.56
CA TYR A 25 13.86 14.83 -20.49
C TYR A 25 12.43 14.25 -20.42
N ASP A 26 11.87 14.25 -19.23
CA ASP A 26 10.44 13.98 -19.01
C ASP A 26 9.56 15.21 -19.29
N THR A 27 8.26 15.10 -19.04
CA THR A 27 7.29 16.20 -19.22
C THR A 27 7.49 17.36 -18.23
N ALA A 28 8.13 17.10 -17.09
CA ALA A 28 8.49 18.12 -16.10
C ALA A 28 9.83 18.79 -16.38
N LYS A 29 10.49 18.41 -17.50
CA LYS A 29 11.82 18.85 -17.93
C LYS A 29 12.97 18.33 -17.06
N ASN A 30 12.74 17.26 -16.26
CA ASN A 30 13.84 16.59 -15.58
C ASN A 30 14.63 15.75 -16.58
N GLN A 31 15.95 15.72 -16.39
CA GLN A 31 16.81 14.86 -17.19
C GLN A 31 16.60 13.40 -16.75
N VAL A 32 16.22 12.54 -17.70
CA VAL A 32 16.02 11.10 -17.46
C VAL A 32 17.10 10.23 -18.05
N ALA A 33 17.84 10.73 -19.04
CA ALA A 33 19.00 10.03 -19.61
C ALA A 33 19.95 11.03 -20.31
N TYR A 34 21.22 10.65 -20.37
CA TYR A 34 22.25 11.31 -21.17
C TYR A 34 23.16 10.26 -21.78
N ASP A 35 23.50 10.45 -23.02
CA ASP A 35 24.50 9.61 -23.73
C ASP A 35 25.20 10.40 -24.81
N ASP A 36 26.47 10.04 -25.04
CA ASP A 36 27.29 10.71 -26.02
C ASP A 36 28.13 9.77 -26.92
N ASN A 37 28.20 8.47 -26.60
CA ASN A 37 29.10 7.56 -27.31
C ASN A 37 28.64 6.09 -27.34
N SER A 38 27.44 5.75 -26.91
CA SER A 38 26.98 4.35 -26.83
C SER A 38 26.48 3.77 -28.17
N GLY A 39 26.28 4.62 -29.18
CA GLY A 39 25.89 4.24 -30.53
C GLY A 39 27.07 3.97 -31.45
N LEU A 40 26.77 3.69 -32.72
CA LEU A 40 27.78 3.53 -33.77
C LEU A 40 28.45 4.87 -34.11
N ASP A 41 29.72 4.84 -34.46
CA ASP A 41 30.50 6.01 -34.91
C ASP A 41 30.49 7.18 -33.92
N ASN A 42 30.54 6.87 -32.60
CA ASN A 42 30.46 7.81 -31.50
C ASN A 42 29.14 8.61 -31.37
N ASN A 43 28.07 8.11 -32.00
CA ASN A 43 26.74 8.65 -31.83
C ASN A 43 26.10 8.20 -30.50
N PHE A 44 25.08 8.91 -30.05
CA PHE A 44 24.32 8.46 -28.88
C PHE A 44 23.39 7.28 -29.21
N LEU A 45 23.13 6.46 -28.21
CA LEU A 45 22.12 5.40 -28.22
C LEU A 45 21.45 5.28 -26.86
N PHE A 46 20.17 5.59 -26.77
CA PHE A 46 19.34 5.22 -25.62
C PHE A 46 18.62 3.92 -25.90
N THR A 47 18.79 2.97 -25.02
CA THR A 47 18.05 1.70 -25.01
C THR A 47 17.30 1.57 -23.70
N GLY A 48 15.99 1.39 -23.74
CA GLY A 48 15.22 1.21 -22.52
C GLY A 48 13.71 1.25 -22.71
N ALA A 49 12.99 0.90 -21.65
CA ALA A 49 11.55 1.05 -21.55
C ALA A 49 11.20 2.43 -20.96
N TYR A 50 10.83 3.33 -21.81
CA TYR A 50 10.42 4.68 -21.41
C TYR A 50 8.90 4.76 -21.39
N ASN A 51 8.34 5.46 -20.42
CA ASN A 51 6.89 5.61 -20.29
C ASN A 51 6.46 7.06 -20.56
N GLY A 52 5.41 7.23 -21.39
CA GLY A 52 4.80 8.51 -21.70
C GLY A 52 5.66 9.41 -22.61
N ARG A 53 5.37 10.70 -22.58
CA ARG A 53 6.05 11.68 -23.44
C ARG A 53 7.46 12.00 -22.97
N LYS A 54 8.40 11.98 -23.91
CA LYS A 54 9.80 12.34 -23.69
C LYS A 54 10.21 13.44 -24.65
N TYR A 55 11.08 14.31 -24.19
CA TYR A 55 11.72 15.36 -24.99
C TYR A 55 13.19 15.02 -25.15
N LEU A 56 13.68 15.06 -26.38
CA LEU A 56 15.06 14.76 -26.69
C LEU A 56 15.74 16.05 -27.16
N LYS A 57 16.86 16.39 -26.53
CA LYS A 57 17.79 17.42 -26.99
C LYS A 57 18.99 16.73 -27.61
N VAL A 58 19.15 16.83 -28.91
CA VAL A 58 20.32 16.33 -29.64
C VAL A 58 21.24 17.51 -29.92
N SER A 59 22.53 17.32 -29.77
CA SER A 59 23.56 18.28 -30.12
C SER A 59 24.78 17.58 -30.72
N VAL A 60 25.51 18.30 -31.55
CA VAL A 60 26.74 17.82 -32.15
C VAL A 60 27.91 18.23 -31.25
N LYS A 61 28.82 17.30 -30.97
CA LYS A 61 30.07 17.59 -30.27
C LYS A 61 31.00 18.49 -31.11
N ASN A 62 31.90 19.19 -30.42
CA ASN A 62 32.96 19.99 -31.04
C ASN A 62 32.49 21.08 -31.99
N LYS A 63 31.28 21.60 -31.83
CA LYS A 63 30.70 22.66 -32.70
C LYS A 63 30.68 22.32 -34.19
N GLY A 64 30.65 21.04 -34.54
CA GLY A 64 30.47 20.57 -35.88
C GLY A 64 29.10 20.95 -36.44
N THR A 65 28.98 20.97 -37.77
CA THR A 65 27.71 21.11 -38.46
C THR A 65 27.56 19.94 -39.43
N GLY A 66 26.37 19.40 -39.53
CA GLY A 66 26.08 18.29 -40.42
C GLY A 66 24.68 17.74 -40.20
N ASP A 67 24.26 16.86 -41.11
CA ASP A 67 22.96 16.21 -41.03
C ASP A 67 23.05 14.92 -40.22
N TYR A 68 22.01 14.59 -39.52
CA TYR A 68 21.83 13.31 -38.83
C TYR A 68 20.40 12.80 -38.98
N THR A 69 20.26 11.49 -38.95
CA THR A 69 18.95 10.85 -38.89
C THR A 69 18.67 10.41 -37.49
N LEU A 70 17.57 10.91 -36.88
CA LEU A 70 17.10 10.45 -35.60
C LEU A 70 16.16 9.26 -35.77
N THR A 71 16.50 8.12 -35.23
CA THR A 71 15.72 6.89 -35.32
C THR A 71 15.11 6.56 -33.96
N LEU A 72 13.81 6.31 -33.94
CA LEU A 72 13.06 5.71 -32.83
C LEU A 72 12.58 4.33 -33.27
N LYS A 73 13.20 3.28 -32.75
CA LYS A 73 12.90 1.91 -33.13
C LYS A 73 12.28 1.17 -31.96
N LYS A 74 11.05 0.69 -32.15
CA LYS A 74 10.37 -0.18 -31.21
C LYS A 74 11.07 -1.56 -31.18
N ARG A 75 11.44 -2.02 -29.99
CA ARG A 75 11.93 -3.38 -29.75
C ARG A 75 10.79 -4.32 -29.35
N PHE A 76 11.10 -5.35 -28.57
CA PHE A 76 10.12 -6.23 -27.98
C PHE A 76 9.42 -5.55 -26.81
N ALA A 77 8.13 -5.85 -26.62
CA ALA A 77 7.46 -5.57 -25.36
C ALA A 77 8.15 -6.38 -24.25
N ILE A 78 8.17 -5.84 -23.03
CA ILE A 78 8.68 -6.55 -21.86
C ILE A 78 7.63 -7.60 -21.48
N PRO A 79 8.01 -8.89 -21.37
CA PRO A 79 7.08 -9.92 -20.91
C PRO A 79 6.55 -9.62 -19.51
N GLU A 80 5.32 -9.99 -19.23
CA GLU A 80 4.70 -9.89 -17.91
C GLU A 80 4.46 -11.30 -17.38
N PRO A 81 5.48 -11.94 -16.74
CA PRO A 81 5.34 -13.29 -16.26
C PRO A 81 4.48 -13.36 -15.00
N THR A 82 3.73 -14.45 -14.93
CA THR A 82 3.06 -14.94 -13.73
C THR A 82 3.51 -16.37 -13.48
N GLY A 83 3.36 -16.87 -12.26
CA GLY A 83 3.81 -18.22 -11.96
C GLY A 83 2.87 -18.96 -11.01
N ILE A 84 2.91 -20.29 -11.10
CA ILE A 84 2.18 -21.19 -10.24
C ILE A 84 3.16 -22.15 -9.59
N LYS A 85 3.20 -22.13 -8.24
CA LYS A 85 4.03 -23.04 -7.46
C LYS A 85 3.34 -24.39 -7.33
N GLY A 86 3.98 -25.43 -7.84
CA GLY A 86 3.66 -26.82 -7.55
C GLY A 86 4.59 -27.42 -6.49
N GLN A 87 4.36 -28.68 -6.15
CA GLN A 87 5.20 -29.40 -5.18
C GLN A 87 6.63 -29.62 -5.70
N ASP A 88 6.75 -30.07 -6.95
CA ASP A 88 8.04 -30.45 -7.55
C ASP A 88 8.53 -29.44 -8.61
N LYS A 89 7.72 -28.45 -8.96
CA LYS A 89 8.03 -27.49 -10.01
C LYS A 89 7.40 -26.12 -9.79
N TYR A 90 7.95 -25.13 -10.45
CA TYR A 90 7.35 -23.81 -10.62
C TYR A 90 7.07 -23.56 -12.11
N THR A 91 5.82 -23.39 -12.47
CA THR A 91 5.39 -23.10 -13.83
C THR A 91 5.25 -21.60 -14.02
N ILE A 92 6.00 -21.03 -14.96
CA ILE A 92 5.96 -19.59 -15.32
C ILE A 92 5.28 -19.47 -16.67
N THR A 93 4.34 -18.53 -16.78
CA THR A 93 3.61 -18.24 -18.03
C THR A 93 3.64 -16.74 -18.30
N TRP A 94 3.55 -16.35 -19.57
CA TRP A 94 3.49 -14.94 -20.00
C TRP A 94 2.73 -14.83 -21.33
N ASN A 95 2.28 -13.62 -21.65
CA ASN A 95 1.65 -13.35 -22.94
C ASN A 95 2.69 -13.34 -24.07
N ALA A 96 2.30 -13.82 -25.24
CA ALA A 96 3.15 -13.78 -26.43
C ALA A 96 3.53 -12.32 -26.77
N VAL A 97 4.82 -12.11 -27.01
CA VAL A 97 5.36 -10.79 -27.39
C VAL A 97 5.50 -10.73 -28.92
N GLU A 98 4.96 -9.68 -29.51
CA GLU A 98 5.01 -9.45 -30.95
C GLU A 98 6.46 -9.48 -31.46
N ASN A 99 6.71 -10.18 -32.56
CA ASN A 99 8.01 -10.39 -33.21
C ASN A 99 9.03 -11.22 -32.39
N ALA A 100 8.70 -11.69 -31.20
CA ALA A 100 9.54 -12.64 -30.49
C ALA A 100 9.51 -14.02 -31.19
N LYS A 101 10.66 -14.69 -31.24
CA LYS A 101 10.78 -16.06 -31.74
C LYS A 101 11.05 -17.05 -30.62
N GLU A 102 11.62 -16.56 -29.55
CA GLU A 102 11.99 -17.33 -28.38
C GLU A 102 12.05 -16.43 -27.15
N TYR A 103 12.10 -17.05 -25.99
CA TYR A 103 12.20 -16.37 -24.70
C TYR A 103 13.36 -16.96 -23.90
N LEU A 104 14.17 -16.10 -23.31
CA LEU A 104 15.20 -16.47 -22.35
C LEU A 104 14.62 -16.35 -20.94
N ILE A 105 14.61 -17.45 -20.23
CA ILE A 105 14.28 -17.49 -18.81
C ILE A 105 15.59 -17.53 -18.02
N CYS A 106 15.78 -16.65 -17.03
CA CYS A 106 16.88 -16.74 -16.09
C CYS A 106 16.33 -17.05 -14.70
N VAL A 107 17.04 -17.93 -13.97
CA VAL A 107 16.69 -18.36 -12.62
C VAL A 107 17.77 -17.90 -11.66
N TYR A 108 17.34 -17.37 -10.52
CA TYR A 108 18.20 -16.74 -9.52
C TYR A 108 17.97 -17.35 -8.14
N ASP A 109 19.06 -17.55 -7.39
CA ASP A 109 19.06 -17.86 -5.96
C ASP A 109 19.85 -16.76 -5.24
N GLY A 110 19.20 -16.01 -4.36
CA GLY A 110 19.81 -14.90 -3.68
C GLY A 110 20.43 -13.86 -4.61
N GLY A 111 19.75 -13.46 -5.68
CA GLY A 111 20.25 -12.50 -6.67
C GLY A 111 21.31 -13.05 -7.63
N LYS A 112 21.88 -14.24 -7.35
CA LYS A 112 22.85 -14.91 -8.24
C LYS A 112 22.11 -15.76 -9.28
N LYS A 113 22.40 -15.54 -10.57
CA LYS A 113 21.89 -16.43 -11.62
C LYS A 113 22.45 -17.84 -11.47
N ILE A 114 21.56 -18.82 -11.29
CA ILE A 114 21.91 -20.24 -11.11
C ILE A 114 21.67 -21.08 -12.36
N SER A 115 20.72 -20.70 -13.20
CA SER A 115 20.45 -21.36 -14.47
C SER A 115 19.76 -20.44 -15.47
N ASP A 116 19.71 -20.87 -16.73
CA ASP A 116 18.86 -20.26 -17.74
C ASP A 116 18.34 -21.32 -18.73
N ALA A 117 17.26 -20.95 -19.43
CA ALA A 117 16.63 -21.79 -20.46
C ALA A 117 16.11 -20.92 -21.59
N VAL A 118 16.05 -21.49 -22.78
CA VAL A 118 15.46 -20.84 -23.96
C VAL A 118 14.30 -21.67 -24.43
N VAL A 119 13.12 -21.03 -24.55
CA VAL A 119 11.90 -21.68 -25.00
C VAL A 119 11.26 -20.88 -26.15
N THR A 120 10.51 -21.56 -27.01
CA THR A 120 9.76 -20.93 -28.10
C THR A 120 8.29 -20.70 -27.74
N GLY A 121 7.80 -21.36 -26.70
CA GLY A 121 6.46 -21.17 -26.14
C GLY A 121 6.39 -20.02 -25.12
N THR A 122 5.21 -19.83 -24.56
CA THR A 122 4.92 -18.81 -23.54
C THR A 122 4.77 -19.39 -22.14
N SER A 123 5.41 -20.53 -21.90
CA SER A 123 5.44 -21.22 -20.59
C SER A 123 6.78 -21.93 -20.40
N TYR A 124 7.17 -22.02 -19.14
CA TYR A 124 8.38 -22.75 -18.73
C TYR A 124 8.14 -23.40 -17.36
N ASP A 125 8.49 -24.69 -17.26
CA ASP A 125 8.47 -25.45 -16.01
C ASP A 125 9.91 -25.53 -15.45
N TYR A 126 10.14 -24.93 -14.31
CA TYR A 126 11.37 -25.12 -13.54
C TYR A 126 11.16 -26.27 -12.54
N ILE A 127 11.89 -27.35 -12.70
CA ILE A 127 11.85 -28.51 -11.80
C ILE A 127 12.83 -28.27 -10.64
N TYR A 128 12.32 -28.34 -9.40
CA TYR A 128 13.17 -28.23 -8.22
C TYR A 128 14.12 -29.43 -8.12
N ASN A 129 15.32 -29.16 -7.65
CA ASN A 129 16.30 -30.17 -7.28
C ASN A 129 16.64 -30.07 -5.78
N ASN A 130 17.53 -30.91 -5.29
CA ASN A 130 17.91 -30.95 -3.87
C ASN A 130 18.50 -29.62 -3.35
N GLU A 131 19.08 -28.79 -4.22
CA GLU A 131 19.68 -27.50 -3.86
C GLU A 131 18.67 -26.36 -3.88
N THR A 132 17.58 -26.50 -4.63
CA THR A 132 16.58 -25.45 -4.87
C THR A 132 15.24 -25.72 -4.21
N ALA A 133 15.00 -26.95 -3.76
CA ALA A 133 13.78 -27.30 -3.03
C ALA A 133 13.67 -26.50 -1.72
N GLY A 134 12.54 -25.86 -1.50
CA GLY A 134 12.27 -25.06 -0.31
C GLY A 134 12.87 -23.66 -0.31
N LYS A 135 13.67 -23.29 -1.32
CA LYS A 135 14.21 -21.94 -1.45
C LYS A 135 13.27 -20.99 -2.18
N THR A 136 13.39 -19.71 -1.87
CA THR A 136 12.82 -18.64 -2.69
C THR A 136 13.76 -18.39 -3.88
N LEU A 137 13.26 -18.64 -5.08
CA LEU A 137 13.96 -18.42 -6.35
C LEU A 137 13.29 -17.27 -7.11
N GLY A 138 14.10 -16.44 -7.77
CA GLY A 138 13.65 -15.40 -8.68
C GLY A 138 13.73 -15.84 -10.14
N PHE A 139 12.81 -15.37 -10.96
CA PHE A 139 12.72 -15.68 -12.39
C PHE A 139 12.50 -14.43 -13.21
N THR A 140 13.22 -14.32 -14.32
CA THR A 140 12.98 -13.28 -15.32
C THR A 140 12.74 -13.89 -16.69
N VAL A 141 11.98 -13.23 -17.53
CA VAL A 141 11.71 -13.63 -18.92
C VAL A 141 12.09 -12.51 -19.85
N THR A 142 12.84 -12.81 -20.90
CA THR A 142 13.27 -11.86 -21.92
C THR A 142 12.81 -12.32 -23.29
N ALA A 143 11.99 -11.52 -23.96
CA ALA A 143 11.60 -11.78 -25.34
C ALA A 143 12.76 -11.49 -26.31
N ARG A 144 13.05 -12.39 -27.25
CA ARG A 144 14.14 -12.21 -28.20
C ARG A 144 13.87 -12.86 -29.56
N LYS A 145 14.52 -12.40 -30.59
CA LYS A 145 14.53 -13.04 -31.91
C LYS A 145 15.61 -14.11 -32.00
N ASN A 146 16.72 -13.89 -31.35
CA ASN A 146 17.88 -14.78 -31.15
C ASN A 146 18.77 -14.20 -30.04
N ALA A 147 19.92 -14.84 -29.75
CA ALA A 147 20.83 -14.41 -28.70
C ALA A 147 21.36 -12.97 -28.85
N SER A 148 21.50 -12.49 -30.11
CA SER A 148 22.04 -11.14 -30.40
C SER A 148 20.96 -10.05 -30.46
N LEU A 149 19.70 -10.40 -30.55
CA LEU A 149 18.60 -9.47 -30.67
C LEU A 149 17.53 -9.80 -29.61
N ALA A 150 17.70 -9.24 -28.42
CA ALA A 150 16.83 -9.41 -27.27
C ALA A 150 16.19 -8.08 -26.84
N GLY A 151 15.04 -8.16 -26.20
CA GLY A 151 14.41 -7.08 -25.47
C GLY A 151 15.01 -6.94 -24.07
N GLU A 152 14.33 -6.18 -23.21
CA GLU A 152 14.65 -6.13 -21.80
C GLU A 152 14.06 -7.33 -21.05
N ALA A 153 14.72 -7.71 -19.96
CA ALA A 153 14.18 -8.71 -19.07
C ALA A 153 12.92 -8.17 -18.35
N SER A 154 11.98 -9.06 -18.10
CA SER A 154 10.84 -8.75 -17.24
C SER A 154 11.29 -8.36 -15.83
N ARG A 155 10.37 -7.79 -15.06
CA ARG A 155 10.51 -7.82 -13.60
C ARG A 155 10.77 -9.24 -13.13
N MET A 156 11.45 -9.37 -11.99
CA MET A 156 11.62 -10.67 -11.34
C MET A 156 10.31 -11.10 -10.70
N VAL A 157 9.91 -12.35 -10.94
CA VAL A 157 8.83 -13.02 -10.22
C VAL A 157 9.43 -14.12 -9.37
N TYR A 158 8.78 -14.46 -8.26
CA TYR A 158 9.32 -15.40 -7.29
C TYR A 158 8.43 -16.64 -7.17
N ASN A 159 9.04 -17.79 -6.86
CA ASN A 159 8.34 -19.07 -6.67
C ASN A 159 7.57 -19.14 -5.34
N THR A 160 6.74 -18.16 -5.08
CA THR A 160 5.92 -18.08 -3.88
C THR A 160 4.68 -18.97 -3.97
N ASP A 161 3.99 -19.21 -2.85
CA ASP A 161 2.81 -20.06 -2.84
C ASP A 161 1.68 -19.41 -3.66
N SER A 162 1.20 -20.12 -4.70
CA SER A 162 0.11 -19.66 -5.55
C SER A 162 -1.26 -19.63 -4.86
N ARG A 163 -1.34 -20.10 -3.61
CA ARG A 163 -2.56 -20.03 -2.79
C ARG A 163 -2.67 -18.72 -2.01
N SER A 164 -1.66 -17.85 -2.08
CA SER A 164 -1.74 -16.52 -1.50
C SER A 164 -2.80 -15.68 -2.23
N GLU A 165 -3.65 -15.01 -1.45
CA GLU A 165 -4.61 -14.04 -1.99
C GLU A 165 -3.92 -12.71 -2.38
N TRP A 166 -2.63 -12.57 -2.07
CA TRP A 166 -1.80 -11.46 -2.53
C TRP A 166 -1.36 -11.67 -3.98
N VAL A 167 -1.54 -10.67 -4.80
CA VAL A 167 -1.15 -10.68 -6.20
C VAL A 167 -0.11 -9.60 -6.49
N TYR A 168 0.85 -9.91 -7.37
CA TYR A 168 1.79 -8.87 -7.84
C TYR A 168 1.08 -7.92 -8.79
N THR A 169 1.33 -6.64 -8.63
CA THR A 169 0.94 -5.60 -9.58
C THR A 169 2.18 -4.91 -10.16
N THR A 170 2.01 -3.78 -10.87
CA THR A 170 3.14 -3.11 -11.54
C THR A 170 4.20 -2.66 -10.54
N SER A 171 5.41 -3.16 -10.68
CA SER A 171 6.56 -2.78 -9.86
C SER A 171 6.88 -1.29 -9.97
N MET A 172 7.48 -0.75 -8.92
CA MET A 172 8.04 0.60 -8.94
C MET A 172 9.15 0.72 -10.01
N GLN A 173 9.44 1.95 -10.41
CA GLN A 173 10.56 2.23 -11.32
C GLN A 173 11.93 2.16 -10.60
N GLU A 174 11.93 2.20 -9.29
CA GLU A 174 13.09 2.26 -8.44
C GLU A 174 12.90 1.38 -7.20
N THR A 175 13.92 0.59 -6.86
CA THR A 175 13.91 -0.23 -5.65
C THR A 175 13.96 0.65 -4.41
N ARG A 176 13.20 0.33 -3.37
CA ARG A 176 13.23 1.09 -2.11
C ARG A 176 12.73 0.30 -0.89
N LYS A 177 13.36 0.58 0.24
CA LYS A 177 12.94 0.17 1.59
C LYS A 177 12.88 1.41 2.49
N ASN A 178 12.26 1.31 3.66
CA ASN A 178 12.11 2.44 4.59
C ASN A 178 11.51 3.71 3.95
N ALA A 179 10.79 3.57 2.85
CA ALA A 179 10.06 4.66 2.24
C ALA A 179 8.72 4.87 2.97
N SER A 180 7.99 5.89 2.57
CA SER A 180 6.68 6.20 3.15
C SER A 180 5.64 6.33 2.05
N ALA A 181 4.41 5.92 2.34
CA ALA A 181 3.33 5.96 1.36
C ALA A 181 2.02 6.45 1.97
N ALA A 182 1.23 7.14 1.16
CA ALA A 182 -0.15 7.49 1.44
C ALA A 182 -1.00 7.33 0.19
N ALA A 183 -2.29 7.03 0.36
CA ALA A 183 -3.23 6.94 -0.73
C ALA A 183 -4.23 8.11 -0.72
N LEU A 184 -4.57 8.58 -1.91
CA LEU A 184 -5.58 9.62 -2.14
C LEU A 184 -6.23 9.41 -3.51
N ASP A 185 -7.55 9.37 -3.55
CA ASP A 185 -8.36 9.30 -4.77
C ASP A 185 -7.91 8.21 -5.77
N GLY A 186 -7.77 6.96 -5.28
CA GLY A 186 -7.36 5.83 -6.12
C GLY A 186 -5.90 5.87 -6.57
N LYS A 187 -5.08 6.71 -5.96
CA LYS A 187 -3.65 6.83 -6.24
C LYS A 187 -2.82 6.63 -5.00
N ILE A 188 -1.66 6.01 -5.14
CA ILE A 188 -0.70 5.77 -4.06
C ILE A 188 0.54 6.61 -4.30
N TYR A 189 0.85 7.48 -3.37
CA TYR A 189 2.00 8.37 -3.38
C TYR A 189 3.12 7.76 -2.54
N VAL A 190 4.28 7.54 -3.13
CA VAL A 190 5.44 6.91 -2.49
C VAL A 190 6.62 7.86 -2.47
N LEU A 191 7.13 8.12 -1.28
CA LEU A 191 8.20 9.08 -1.03
C LEU A 191 9.45 8.42 -0.48
N GLY A 192 10.59 8.79 -1.02
CA GLY A 192 11.90 8.55 -0.43
C GLY A 192 12.22 7.08 -0.24
N GLY A 193 12.74 6.75 0.94
CA GLY A 193 13.33 5.46 1.26
C GLY A 193 14.80 5.41 0.88
N GLU A 194 15.33 4.22 0.83
CA GLU A 194 16.72 3.97 0.48
C GLU A 194 16.87 2.71 -0.38
N ASN A 195 17.91 2.68 -1.18
CA ASN A 195 18.30 1.53 -1.97
C ASN A 195 19.83 1.32 -1.90
N ALA A 196 20.39 0.51 -2.80
CA ALA A 196 21.83 0.23 -2.82
C ALA A 196 22.70 1.47 -3.08
N THR A 197 22.13 2.56 -3.61
CA THR A 197 22.87 3.80 -3.90
C THR A 197 22.76 4.85 -2.78
N GLY A 198 21.89 4.60 -1.79
CA GLY A 198 21.66 5.50 -0.64
C GLY A 198 20.21 5.94 -0.51
N SER A 199 20.00 6.99 0.26
CA SER A 199 18.67 7.56 0.50
C SER A 199 18.16 8.33 -0.70
N LEU A 200 16.85 8.27 -0.92
CA LEU A 200 16.15 8.79 -2.07
C LEU A 200 15.35 10.04 -1.68
N LYS A 201 15.26 11.01 -2.57
CA LYS A 201 14.33 12.15 -2.49
C LYS A 201 13.23 12.06 -3.55
N THR A 202 13.27 11.00 -4.34
CA THR A 202 12.30 10.75 -5.40
C THR A 202 10.91 10.54 -4.84
N PHE A 203 9.94 11.09 -5.53
CA PHE A 203 8.53 11.01 -5.23
C PHE A 203 7.79 10.48 -6.46
N ALA A 204 6.94 9.50 -6.27
CA ALA A 204 6.23 8.86 -7.37
C ALA A 204 4.77 8.59 -6.98
N VAL A 205 3.90 8.49 -7.98
CA VAL A 205 2.50 8.14 -7.81
C VAL A 205 2.14 6.91 -8.65
N TYR A 206 1.42 6.00 -8.04
CA TYR A 206 0.82 4.82 -8.67
C TYR A 206 -0.67 5.05 -8.85
N ASP A 207 -1.16 5.01 -10.09
CA ASP A 207 -2.59 5.00 -10.42
C ASP A 207 -3.09 3.57 -10.31
N THR A 208 -3.94 3.27 -9.30
CA THR A 208 -4.37 1.90 -9.00
C THR A 208 -5.31 1.32 -10.04
N GLU A 209 -6.06 2.16 -10.76
CA GLU A 209 -6.95 1.75 -11.84
C GLU A 209 -6.17 1.45 -13.13
N LYS A 210 -5.29 2.38 -13.54
CA LYS A 210 -4.48 2.24 -14.75
C LYS A 210 -3.27 1.33 -14.58
N LYS A 211 -2.89 1.03 -13.33
CA LYS A 211 -1.72 0.23 -12.95
C LYS A 211 -0.41 0.77 -13.53
N ILE A 212 -0.22 2.09 -13.48
CA ILE A 212 0.98 2.77 -13.97
C ILE A 212 1.59 3.67 -12.92
N TRP A 213 2.93 3.80 -12.96
CA TRP A 213 3.70 4.72 -12.15
C TRP A 213 4.03 6.00 -12.92
N GLU A 214 4.01 7.12 -12.21
CA GLU A 214 4.43 8.43 -12.70
C GLU A 214 5.38 9.06 -11.68
N SER A 215 6.50 9.65 -12.16
CA SER A 215 7.41 10.43 -11.32
C SER A 215 6.83 11.81 -11.04
N LEU A 216 6.96 12.26 -9.80
CA LEU A 216 6.52 13.56 -9.33
C LEU A 216 7.73 14.45 -8.97
N PRO A 217 7.53 15.77 -8.76
CA PRO A 217 8.57 16.65 -8.25
C PRO A 217 9.18 16.12 -6.96
N GLU A 218 10.51 16.05 -6.90
CA GLU A 218 11.26 15.54 -5.76
C GLU A 218 10.95 16.30 -4.46
N TYR A 219 11.16 15.63 -3.33
CA TYR A 219 10.99 16.23 -2.00
C TYR A 219 12.02 17.35 -1.77
N PRO A 220 11.57 18.57 -1.42
CA PRO A 220 12.45 19.73 -1.31
C PRO A 220 13.09 19.89 0.07
N GLY A 221 12.70 19.10 1.06
CA GLY A 221 13.09 19.29 2.46
C GLY A 221 14.51 18.86 2.81
N THR A 222 15.22 18.19 1.90
CA THR A 222 16.60 17.75 2.09
C THR A 222 17.28 17.45 0.75
N GLU A 223 18.59 17.67 0.67
CA GLU A 223 19.41 17.30 -0.49
C GLU A 223 19.84 15.82 -0.45
N SER A 224 19.86 15.20 0.73
CA SER A 224 20.43 13.87 0.97
C SER A 224 19.40 12.73 0.84
N GLY A 225 18.15 13.03 0.49
CA GLY A 225 17.07 12.03 0.54
C GLY A 225 16.37 11.98 1.90
N ILE A 226 15.30 11.21 1.97
CA ILE A 226 14.44 11.08 3.16
C ILE A 226 13.94 9.65 3.31
N CYS A 227 13.97 9.11 4.52
CA CYS A 227 13.36 7.83 4.88
C CYS A 227 12.62 7.91 6.22
N ARG A 228 11.69 6.97 6.44
CA ARG A 228 10.92 6.83 7.69
C ARG A 228 10.18 8.10 8.13
N ALA A 229 9.72 8.92 7.19
CA ALA A 229 8.84 10.04 7.46
C ALA A 229 7.40 9.57 7.76
N ALA A 230 6.64 10.36 8.51
CA ALA A 230 5.19 10.21 8.52
C ALA A 230 4.61 10.82 7.24
N VAL A 231 3.78 10.05 6.53
CA VAL A 231 3.15 10.53 5.28
C VAL A 231 1.66 10.18 5.31
N PHE A 232 0.81 11.19 5.16
CA PHE A 232 -0.64 11.01 5.14
C PHE A 232 -1.29 11.95 4.14
N ALA A 233 -2.51 11.60 3.72
CA ALA A 233 -3.32 12.41 2.83
C ALA A 233 -4.37 13.20 3.64
N TYR A 234 -4.54 14.46 3.28
CA TYR A 234 -5.62 15.29 3.81
C TYR A 234 -6.11 16.25 2.71
N ASN A 235 -7.40 16.22 2.41
CA ASN A 235 -7.97 16.88 1.25
C ASN A 235 -7.16 16.55 -0.02
N ASN A 236 -6.73 17.56 -0.80
CA ASN A 236 -5.94 17.37 -2.02
C ASN A 236 -4.42 17.48 -1.77
N GLU A 237 -3.96 17.23 -0.55
CA GLU A 237 -2.56 17.36 -0.17
C GLU A 237 -1.99 16.08 0.44
N ILE A 238 -0.74 15.79 0.12
CA ILE A 238 0.07 14.73 0.76
C ILE A 238 1.06 15.41 1.69
N TYR A 239 0.85 15.22 2.99
CA TYR A 239 1.70 15.76 4.04
C TYR A 239 2.88 14.84 4.33
N VAL A 240 4.04 15.42 4.53
CA VAL A 240 5.30 14.74 4.88
C VAL A 240 5.86 15.39 6.13
N ILE A 241 6.03 14.61 7.20
CA ILE A 241 6.41 15.11 8.52
C ILE A 241 7.63 14.36 9.03
N GLY A 242 8.66 15.10 9.41
CA GLY A 242 9.86 14.55 10.01
C GLY A 242 10.61 13.60 9.08
N GLY A 243 11.01 12.44 9.61
CA GLY A 243 11.85 11.46 8.93
C GLY A 243 13.33 11.66 9.25
N GLN A 244 14.19 11.02 8.48
CA GLN A 244 15.64 11.12 8.63
C GLN A 244 16.34 11.06 7.27
N THR A 245 17.58 11.54 7.20
CA THR A 245 18.30 11.65 5.92
C THR A 245 18.86 10.32 5.42
N ASP A 246 19.15 9.38 6.31
CA ASP A 246 19.60 8.00 6.02
C ASP A 246 19.36 7.11 7.25
N THR A 247 19.67 5.81 7.17
CA THR A 247 19.55 4.88 8.31
C THR A 247 20.89 4.56 8.98
N GLY A 248 21.97 5.19 8.53
CA GLY A 248 23.32 5.01 9.09
C GLY A 248 23.57 5.85 10.33
N VAL A 249 24.80 5.75 10.86
CA VAL A 249 25.26 6.50 12.04
C VAL A 249 25.34 8.00 11.84
N THR A 250 25.28 8.47 10.60
CA THR A 250 25.28 9.88 10.21
C THR A 250 23.88 10.45 9.99
N ALA A 251 22.84 9.64 10.21
CA ALA A 251 21.45 10.02 10.06
C ALA A 251 21.12 11.30 10.84
N LYS A 252 20.48 12.23 10.15
CA LYS A 252 19.95 13.45 10.77
C LYS A 252 18.45 13.36 10.83
N LEU A 253 17.89 13.53 12.01
CA LEU A 253 16.45 13.62 12.20
C LEU A 253 15.94 14.94 11.61
N LEU A 254 14.86 14.87 10.87
CA LEU A 254 14.24 16.03 10.23
C LEU A 254 13.07 16.51 11.08
N LYS A 255 12.92 17.82 11.18
CA LYS A 255 11.75 18.48 11.78
C LYS A 255 10.82 19.09 10.75
N SER A 256 11.25 19.05 9.50
CA SER A 256 10.56 19.72 8.40
C SER A 256 9.20 19.09 8.11
N VAL A 257 8.22 19.92 7.81
CA VAL A 257 6.90 19.56 7.36
C VAL A 257 6.64 20.20 6.00
N TYR A 258 6.23 19.38 5.05
CA TYR A 258 5.84 19.82 3.71
C TYR A 258 4.51 19.20 3.31
N ALA A 259 3.74 19.90 2.53
CA ALA A 259 2.55 19.37 1.86
C ALA A 259 2.72 19.47 0.35
N TYR A 260 2.41 18.39 -0.35
CA TYR A 260 2.35 18.33 -1.81
C TYR A 260 0.91 18.44 -2.26
N ASN A 261 0.58 19.50 -2.98
CA ASN A 261 -0.75 19.65 -3.55
C ASN A 261 -0.86 18.83 -4.84
N THR A 262 -1.79 17.89 -4.88
CA THR A 262 -1.93 16.91 -5.97
C THR A 262 -2.49 17.50 -7.26
N GLU A 263 -3.21 18.62 -7.19
CA GLU A 263 -3.76 19.34 -8.34
C GLU A 263 -2.74 20.26 -8.98
N THR A 264 -2.09 21.12 -8.16
CA THR A 264 -1.08 22.08 -8.65
C THR A 264 0.28 21.44 -8.87
N ARG A 265 0.51 20.25 -8.30
CA ARG A 265 1.77 19.50 -8.35
C ARG A 265 2.96 20.25 -7.75
N GLN A 266 2.72 21.01 -6.69
CA GLN A 266 3.72 21.84 -6.02
C GLN A 266 3.84 21.50 -4.55
N TRP A 267 5.06 21.59 -4.03
CA TRP A 267 5.36 21.48 -2.62
C TRP A 267 5.19 22.81 -1.91
N GLN A 268 4.59 22.78 -0.73
CA GLN A 268 4.47 23.92 0.18
C GLN A 268 5.10 23.57 1.52
N LYS A 269 5.94 24.47 2.04
CA LYS A 269 6.47 24.37 3.39
C LYS A 269 5.37 24.69 4.40
N LYS A 270 5.27 23.87 5.46
CA LYS A 270 4.37 24.05 6.59
C LYS A 270 5.18 24.30 7.87
N ALA A 271 4.50 24.55 8.99
CA ALA A 271 5.14 24.75 10.29
C ALA A 271 5.90 23.49 10.72
N ASP A 272 7.17 23.66 11.10
CA ASP A 272 8.05 22.58 11.52
C ASP A 272 7.65 21.98 12.88
N LEU A 273 7.98 20.70 13.11
CA LEU A 273 8.04 20.11 14.44
C LEU A 273 9.00 20.90 15.35
N ALA A 274 8.79 20.84 16.67
CA ALA A 274 9.71 21.43 17.62
C ALA A 274 11.11 20.84 17.51
N GLU A 275 11.20 19.51 17.35
CA GLU A 275 12.42 18.75 17.21
C GLU A 275 12.36 17.77 16.04
N GLY A 276 13.54 17.36 15.55
CA GLY A 276 13.65 16.34 14.50
C GLY A 276 13.20 14.98 15.02
N ARG A 277 12.34 14.29 14.26
CA ARG A 277 11.76 12.99 14.63
C ARG A 277 11.64 12.06 13.43
N THR A 278 11.68 10.76 13.69
CA THR A 278 11.56 9.69 12.68
C THR A 278 10.69 8.55 13.20
N SER A 279 10.23 7.68 12.32
CA SER A 279 9.43 6.51 12.66
C SER A 279 8.24 6.84 13.56
N LEU A 280 7.51 7.89 13.21
CA LEU A 280 6.42 8.42 14.01
C LEU A 280 5.21 7.46 13.97
N ALA A 281 4.57 7.28 15.13
CA ALA A 281 3.19 6.84 15.18
C ALA A 281 2.29 8.07 14.97
N TYR A 282 1.29 7.97 14.12
CA TYR A 282 0.42 9.12 13.85
C TYR A 282 -1.00 8.69 13.46
N ALA A 283 -1.96 9.53 13.80
CA ALA A 283 -3.36 9.40 13.41
C ALA A 283 -3.96 10.77 13.15
N CYS A 284 -4.77 10.87 12.08
CA CYS A 284 -5.48 12.10 11.75
C CYS A 284 -6.96 11.94 12.15
N SER A 285 -7.48 12.88 12.94
CA SER A 285 -8.90 12.92 13.29
C SER A 285 -9.43 14.33 13.06
N LYS A 286 -10.47 14.45 12.26
CA LYS A 286 -11.01 15.74 11.80
C LYS A 286 -9.88 16.56 11.14
N ASP A 287 -9.57 17.74 11.65
CA ASP A 287 -8.55 18.65 11.12
C ASP A 287 -7.24 18.63 11.93
N LYS A 288 -7.09 17.65 12.83
CA LYS A 288 -5.91 17.52 13.70
C LYS A 288 -5.17 16.23 13.44
N LEU A 289 -3.85 16.33 13.34
CA LEU A 289 -2.93 15.20 13.30
C LEU A 289 -2.28 15.04 14.67
N TYR A 290 -2.40 13.87 15.23
CA TYR A 290 -1.78 13.45 16.48
C TYR A 290 -0.52 12.66 16.15
N VAL A 291 0.60 13.01 16.76
CA VAL A 291 1.91 12.42 16.48
C VAL A 291 2.59 12.01 17.77
N TRP A 292 3.06 10.78 17.81
CA TRP A 292 3.83 10.22 18.93
C TRP A 292 5.21 9.78 18.44
N SER A 293 6.22 9.95 19.30
CA SER A 293 7.55 9.41 19.04
C SER A 293 7.62 7.96 19.47
N ARG A 294 8.05 7.07 18.59
CA ARG A 294 8.25 5.65 18.92
C ARG A 294 9.47 5.39 19.81
N ALA A 295 10.49 6.24 19.70
CA ALA A 295 11.75 6.09 20.40
C ALA A 295 11.92 7.22 21.41
N GLY A 296 11.97 6.87 22.69
CA GLY A 296 12.31 7.82 23.73
C GLY A 296 11.18 8.04 24.74
N THR A 297 11.56 8.60 25.86
CA THR A 297 10.79 8.84 27.07
C THR A 297 9.88 10.06 26.97
N THR A 298 9.21 10.29 25.84
CA THR A 298 8.29 11.41 25.78
C THR A 298 6.87 10.94 26.10
N ASP A 299 6.43 11.31 27.27
CA ASP A 299 5.05 11.32 27.74
C ASP A 299 4.19 12.41 27.04
N GLN A 300 4.52 12.74 25.78
CA GLN A 300 3.92 13.85 25.05
C GLN A 300 3.50 13.44 23.63
N ALA A 301 2.31 13.90 23.25
CA ALA A 301 1.87 13.94 21.88
C ALA A 301 2.10 15.35 21.31
N GLU A 302 2.55 15.46 20.07
CA GLU A 302 2.49 16.70 19.30
C GLU A 302 1.23 16.66 18.44
N ILE A 303 0.48 17.75 18.47
CA ILE A 303 -0.81 17.87 17.77
C ILE A 303 -0.69 19.00 16.76
N TYR A 304 -0.85 18.65 15.49
CA TYR A 304 -0.85 19.61 14.39
C TYR A 304 -2.27 19.97 13.98
N ASP A 305 -2.62 21.24 14.11
CA ASP A 305 -3.85 21.77 13.53
C ASP A 305 -3.58 22.12 12.06
N ILE A 306 -4.20 21.35 11.15
CA ILE A 306 -3.97 21.43 9.71
C ILE A 306 -4.50 22.76 9.14
N LYS A 307 -5.59 23.31 9.71
CA LYS A 307 -6.21 24.53 9.23
C LYS A 307 -5.42 25.78 9.59
N THR A 308 -4.87 25.81 10.79
CA THR A 308 -4.13 26.96 11.29
C THR A 308 -2.63 26.89 11.04
N ASP A 309 -2.13 25.74 10.59
CA ASP A 309 -0.70 25.44 10.39
C ASP A 309 0.12 25.66 11.67
N THR A 310 -0.38 25.11 12.80
CA THR A 310 0.25 25.30 14.11
C THR A 310 0.36 23.98 14.87
N TRP A 311 1.41 23.89 15.72
CA TRP A 311 1.64 22.76 16.60
C TRP A 311 1.32 23.11 18.05
N GLU A 312 0.72 22.16 18.75
CA GLU A 312 0.57 22.17 20.21
C GLU A 312 1.09 20.86 20.80
N THR A 313 1.38 20.83 22.10
CA THR A 313 1.86 19.64 22.80
C THR A 313 0.88 19.27 23.91
N ALA A 314 0.50 18.00 23.96
CA ALA A 314 -0.28 17.43 25.04
C ALA A 314 0.56 16.45 25.86
N VAL A 315 0.52 16.56 27.19
CA VAL A 315 1.11 15.56 28.08
C VAL A 315 0.17 14.37 28.15
N LEU A 316 0.68 13.17 27.85
CA LEU A 316 -0.13 11.96 27.85
C LEU A 316 -0.51 11.52 29.26
N PRO A 317 -1.69 10.87 29.44
CA PRO A 317 -2.15 10.42 30.75
C PRO A 317 -1.31 9.30 31.36
N ASP A 318 -0.55 8.58 30.56
CA ASP A 318 0.39 7.56 30.99
C ASP A 318 1.68 7.56 30.17
N THR A 319 2.70 6.86 30.65
CA THR A 319 4.04 6.80 30.04
C THR A 319 4.27 5.57 29.17
N SER A 320 3.23 4.78 28.86
CA SER A 320 3.35 3.60 28.00
C SER A 320 3.73 4.01 26.58
N ALA A 321 4.65 3.28 25.97
CA ALA A 321 5.12 3.58 24.62
C ALA A 321 3.99 3.39 23.60
N VAL A 322 3.73 4.43 22.79
CA VAL A 322 2.87 4.33 21.61
C VAL A 322 3.72 3.85 20.43
N ILE A 323 3.48 2.63 19.99
CA ILE A 323 4.27 1.98 18.92
C ILE A 323 3.65 2.12 17.53
N ALA A 324 2.34 2.32 17.44
CA ALA A 324 1.62 2.65 16.21
C ALA A 324 0.37 3.46 16.54
N ALA A 325 -0.21 4.12 15.55
CA ALA A 325 -1.49 4.78 15.69
C ALA A 325 -2.29 4.66 14.39
N ALA A 326 -3.61 4.71 14.51
CA ALA A 326 -4.53 4.63 13.38
C ALA A 326 -5.77 5.50 13.64
N SER A 327 -6.39 5.93 12.56
CA SER A 327 -7.66 6.66 12.59
C SER A 327 -8.78 5.77 12.05
N VAL A 328 -9.80 5.55 12.85
CA VAL A 328 -10.99 4.79 12.46
C VAL A 328 -12.21 5.66 12.72
N ASP A 329 -12.94 6.05 11.69
CA ASP A 329 -14.15 6.89 11.78
C ASP A 329 -13.95 8.16 12.65
N ASN A 330 -12.89 8.91 12.37
CA ASN A 330 -12.44 10.07 13.16
C ASN A 330 -12.11 9.79 14.64
N ARG A 331 -12.01 8.54 15.02
CA ARG A 331 -11.52 8.11 16.34
C ARG A 331 -10.01 7.84 16.23
N VAL A 332 -9.29 8.12 17.29
CA VAL A 332 -7.84 7.92 17.36
C VAL A 332 -7.55 6.67 18.16
N PHE A 333 -6.94 5.69 17.53
CA PHE A 333 -6.47 4.46 18.17
C PHE A 333 -4.96 4.48 18.25
N VAL A 334 -4.43 4.05 19.40
CA VAL A 334 -2.99 3.87 19.62
C VAL A 334 -2.70 2.42 19.99
N LEU A 335 -1.65 1.87 19.38
CA LEU A 335 -1.11 0.58 19.77
C LEU A 335 -0.07 0.82 20.85
N LYS A 336 -0.29 0.24 22.02
CA LYS A 336 0.58 0.36 23.18
C LYS A 336 1.26 -0.94 23.51
N GLU A 337 2.44 -0.83 24.11
CA GLU A 337 3.20 -1.92 24.66
C GLU A 337 3.32 -1.76 26.17
N ASP A 338 2.96 -2.83 26.92
CA ASP A 338 3.16 -2.94 28.36
C ASP A 338 3.84 -4.30 28.66
N GLY A 339 5.14 -4.25 28.85
CA GLY A 339 5.97 -5.44 28.98
C GLY A 339 5.97 -6.29 27.71
N GLU A 340 5.47 -7.53 27.79
CA GLU A 340 5.35 -8.43 26.65
C GLU A 340 3.96 -8.37 25.98
N LYS A 341 3.08 -7.48 26.44
CA LYS A 341 1.71 -7.34 25.95
C LYS A 341 1.58 -6.16 25.02
N MET A 342 0.83 -6.37 23.95
CA MET A 342 0.50 -5.36 22.98
C MET A 342 -1.01 -5.32 22.80
N PHE A 343 -1.62 -4.13 22.79
CA PHE A 343 -3.05 -3.93 22.65
C PHE A 343 -3.36 -2.57 22.03
N TRP A 344 -4.47 -2.49 21.31
CA TRP A 344 -5.02 -1.22 20.86
C TRP A 344 -5.83 -0.56 21.98
N GLN A 345 -5.77 0.77 22.02
CA GLN A 345 -6.51 1.59 22.97
C GLN A 345 -7.00 2.85 22.28
N GLU A 346 -8.22 3.28 22.54
CA GLU A 346 -8.71 4.54 22.00
C GLU A 346 -8.17 5.71 22.83
N TYR A 347 -7.66 6.71 22.15
CA TYR A 347 -7.29 8.00 22.73
C TYR A 347 -8.43 8.99 22.50
N LEU A 348 -8.89 9.61 23.57
CA LEU A 348 -9.93 10.65 23.58
C LEU A 348 -9.26 12.02 23.69
N PRO A 349 -9.05 12.74 22.58
CA PRO A 349 -8.27 13.98 22.59
C PRO A 349 -8.90 15.11 23.41
N GLU A 350 -10.21 15.20 23.43
CA GLU A 350 -10.96 16.27 24.14
C GLU A 350 -10.73 16.17 25.67
N ASP A 351 -10.66 14.96 26.17
CA ASP A 351 -10.48 14.67 27.61
C ASP A 351 -9.00 14.39 27.95
N ASN A 352 -8.14 14.29 26.94
CA ASN A 352 -6.76 13.82 27.05
C ASN A 352 -6.67 12.51 27.85
N LEU A 353 -7.46 11.53 27.49
CA LEU A 353 -7.63 10.28 28.22
C LEU A 353 -7.50 9.09 27.25
N PHE A 354 -6.97 7.98 27.75
CA PHE A 354 -7.11 6.69 27.10
C PHE A 354 -8.31 5.92 27.68
N GLU A 355 -9.12 5.31 26.80
CA GLU A 355 -10.14 4.35 27.25
C GLU A 355 -9.47 3.11 27.88
N ASP A 356 -10.27 2.16 28.37
CA ASP A 356 -9.75 0.89 28.90
C ASP A 356 -8.92 0.15 27.84
N ALA A 357 -7.89 -0.56 28.31
CA ALA A 357 -7.04 -1.35 27.44
C ALA A 357 -7.87 -2.41 26.70
N GLY A 358 -7.68 -2.48 25.39
CA GLY A 358 -8.33 -3.48 24.57
C GLY A 358 -7.73 -4.88 24.75
N THR A 359 -8.24 -5.82 23.97
CA THR A 359 -7.79 -7.23 23.97
C THR A 359 -6.30 -7.32 23.61
N VAL A 360 -5.55 -8.06 24.41
CA VAL A 360 -4.11 -8.29 24.18
C VAL A 360 -3.93 -9.05 22.87
N CYS A 361 -3.01 -8.58 22.04
CA CYS A 361 -2.67 -9.24 20.78
C CYS A 361 -2.13 -10.66 21.03
N PRO A 362 -2.80 -11.70 20.55
CA PRO A 362 -2.38 -13.09 20.80
C PRO A 362 -1.23 -13.53 19.90
N PHE A 363 -0.83 -12.72 18.90
CA PHE A 363 0.09 -13.12 17.84
C PHE A 363 1.45 -12.45 17.92
N ALA A 364 1.58 -11.36 18.63
CA ALA A 364 2.76 -10.53 18.58
C ALA A 364 3.61 -10.64 19.82
N ALA A 365 4.90 -10.76 19.61
CA ALA A 365 5.92 -10.31 20.53
C ALA A 365 6.22 -8.82 20.28
N SER A 366 7.01 -8.19 21.12
CA SER A 366 7.46 -6.79 21.07
C SER A 366 8.23 -6.44 19.80
N ASP A 367 7.53 -6.23 18.70
CA ASP A 367 8.15 -5.93 17.41
C ASP A 367 7.79 -4.52 16.94
N ILE A 368 8.68 -3.92 16.17
CA ILE A 368 8.41 -2.64 15.53
C ILE A 368 7.49 -2.87 14.33
N TYR A 369 6.29 -2.27 14.37
CA TYR A 369 5.34 -2.31 13.26
C TYR A 369 5.50 -1.11 12.34
N GLY A 370 5.21 -1.32 11.06
CA GLY A 370 5.06 -0.27 10.06
C GLY A 370 3.85 0.63 10.35
N THR A 371 3.60 1.62 9.51
CA THR A 371 2.39 2.43 9.58
C THR A 371 1.17 1.53 9.32
N PRO A 372 0.18 1.49 10.22
CA PRO A 372 -1.04 0.72 10.02
C PRO A 372 -1.88 1.32 8.90
N VAL A 373 -2.71 0.49 8.28
CA VAL A 373 -3.73 0.93 7.32
C VAL A 373 -5.11 0.51 7.80
N VAL A 374 -6.12 1.28 7.43
CA VAL A 374 -7.50 1.07 7.89
C VAL A 374 -8.42 0.85 6.71
N ILE A 375 -9.19 -0.23 6.75
CA ILE A 375 -10.28 -0.51 5.80
C ILE A 375 -11.48 -1.00 6.61
N SER A 376 -12.61 -0.31 6.47
CA SER A 376 -13.89 -0.72 7.07
C SER A 376 -13.82 -1.06 8.57
N GLY A 377 -13.21 -0.18 9.35
CA GLY A 377 -13.10 -0.32 10.80
C GLY A 377 -12.03 -1.31 11.27
N LYS A 378 -11.34 -1.96 10.36
CA LYS A 378 -10.25 -2.90 10.68
C LYS A 378 -8.89 -2.25 10.45
N ILE A 379 -7.98 -2.46 11.39
CA ILE A 379 -6.62 -1.93 11.38
C ILE A 379 -5.67 -3.07 10.96
N TYR A 380 -5.03 -2.91 9.82
CA TYR A 380 -4.08 -3.88 9.25
C TYR A 380 -2.67 -3.40 9.49
N MET A 381 -1.77 -4.28 9.92
CA MET A 381 -0.38 -3.92 10.19
C MET A 381 0.56 -5.09 9.92
N ALA A 382 1.77 -4.76 9.48
CA ALA A 382 2.89 -5.69 9.34
C ALA A 382 4.09 -5.18 10.13
N LYS A 383 4.94 -6.10 10.57
CA LYS A 383 6.21 -5.77 11.22
C LYS A 383 7.17 -5.13 10.23
N THR A 384 8.10 -4.32 10.72
CA THR A 384 9.22 -3.82 9.91
C THR A 384 10.35 -4.85 9.79
N GLU A 385 10.37 -5.83 10.70
CA GLU A 385 11.26 -6.97 10.63
C GLU A 385 10.88 -7.93 9.49
N GLU A 386 11.71 -8.94 9.25
CA GLU A 386 11.50 -9.91 8.20
C GLU A 386 10.22 -10.71 8.42
N THR A 387 9.18 -10.39 7.66
CA THR A 387 7.84 -10.98 7.80
C THR A 387 7.11 -11.09 6.47
N LYS A 388 6.11 -11.95 6.44
CA LYS A 388 5.03 -12.00 5.45
C LYS A 388 3.65 -11.92 6.09
N GLU A 389 3.60 -11.86 7.43
CA GLU A 389 2.36 -11.83 8.19
C GLU A 389 1.75 -10.42 8.21
N VAL A 390 0.43 -10.36 8.06
CA VAL A 390 -0.35 -9.13 8.26
C VAL A 390 -1.39 -9.39 9.35
N LEU A 391 -1.25 -8.69 10.46
CA LEU A 391 -2.18 -8.74 11.58
C LEU A 391 -3.34 -7.80 11.34
N VAL A 392 -4.47 -8.15 11.89
CA VAL A 392 -5.71 -7.37 11.81
C VAL A 392 -6.30 -7.20 13.20
N HIS A 393 -6.66 -5.98 13.54
CA HIS A 393 -7.45 -5.66 14.72
C HIS A 393 -8.75 -5.02 14.27
N ASP A 394 -9.86 -5.57 14.69
CA ASP A 394 -11.18 -4.97 14.47
C ASP A 394 -11.45 -3.93 15.56
N ALA A 395 -11.47 -2.65 15.19
CA ALA A 395 -11.65 -1.55 16.16
C ALA A 395 -13.05 -1.49 16.78
N TYR A 396 -14.00 -2.26 16.28
CA TYR A 396 -15.36 -2.32 16.81
C TYR A 396 -15.58 -3.50 17.73
N SER A 397 -15.18 -4.71 17.31
CA SER A 397 -15.31 -5.92 18.15
C SER A 397 -14.16 -6.12 19.12
N ASP A 398 -13.06 -5.41 18.93
CA ASP A 398 -11.80 -5.55 19.69
C ASP A 398 -11.16 -6.94 19.51
N GLU A 399 -11.38 -7.57 18.35
CA GLU A 399 -10.86 -8.89 18.04
C GLU A 399 -9.61 -8.83 17.20
N TRP A 400 -8.72 -9.81 17.38
CA TRP A 400 -7.52 -9.98 16.59
C TRP A 400 -7.65 -11.15 15.61
N SER A 401 -7.16 -10.94 14.41
CA SER A 401 -7.12 -11.95 13.37
C SER A 401 -5.89 -11.75 12.46
N ARG A 402 -5.78 -12.56 11.42
CA ARG A 402 -4.77 -12.40 10.35
C ARG A 402 -5.47 -12.53 9.00
N ILE A 403 -4.92 -11.87 8.00
CA ILE A 403 -5.21 -12.19 6.59
C ILE A 403 -4.16 -13.16 6.06
N SER A 404 -4.34 -13.64 4.82
CA SER A 404 -3.35 -14.50 4.18
C SER A 404 -1.99 -13.82 4.11
N ASP A 405 -0.94 -14.62 4.24
CA ASP A 405 0.45 -14.16 4.18
C ASP A 405 0.77 -13.49 2.85
N MET A 406 1.57 -12.43 2.88
CA MET A 406 2.21 -11.86 1.68
C MET A 406 3.01 -12.93 0.92
N ASN A 407 3.24 -12.72 -0.37
CA ASN A 407 4.03 -13.65 -1.16
C ASN A 407 5.51 -13.71 -0.73
N LEU A 408 6.08 -12.59 -0.31
CA LEU A 408 7.48 -12.49 0.07
C LEU A 408 7.65 -12.22 1.57
N THR A 409 8.57 -12.97 2.19
CA THR A 409 9.09 -12.65 3.53
C THR A 409 10.09 -11.52 3.38
N LYS A 410 9.70 -10.32 3.76
CA LYS A 410 10.50 -9.10 3.55
C LYS A 410 10.48 -8.18 4.76
N LYS A 411 11.50 -7.35 4.89
CA LYS A 411 11.61 -6.33 5.95
C LYS A 411 11.53 -4.92 5.35
N ASP A 412 11.23 -3.95 6.20
CA ASP A 412 11.20 -2.52 5.85
C ASP A 412 10.30 -2.19 4.62
N SER A 413 9.28 -3.03 4.36
CA SER A 413 8.25 -2.73 3.35
C SER A 413 7.22 -1.75 3.90
N MET A 414 6.56 -1.02 3.01
CA MET A 414 5.45 -0.15 3.36
C MET A 414 4.12 -0.87 3.17
N LEU A 415 3.18 -0.63 4.09
CA LEU A 415 1.76 -0.87 3.82
C LEU A 415 1.08 0.45 3.48
N THR A 416 0.14 0.40 2.55
CA THR A 416 -0.83 1.47 2.28
C THR A 416 -2.12 0.87 1.77
N ALA A 417 -3.22 1.61 1.84
CA ALA A 417 -4.52 1.13 1.39
C ALA A 417 -5.18 2.14 0.45
N SER A 418 -5.80 1.65 -0.61
CA SER A 418 -6.61 2.45 -1.54
C SER A 418 -7.91 1.71 -1.85
N GLY A 419 -9.04 2.28 -1.47
CA GLY A 419 -10.32 1.58 -1.51
C GLY A 419 -10.29 0.34 -0.60
N ASN A 420 -10.64 -0.80 -1.15
CA ASN A 420 -10.60 -2.08 -0.43
C ASN A 420 -9.29 -2.86 -0.65
N ASP A 421 -8.28 -2.26 -1.25
CA ASP A 421 -7.02 -2.92 -1.55
C ASP A 421 -5.92 -2.47 -0.60
N ILE A 422 -5.20 -3.44 -0.04
CA ILE A 422 -3.97 -3.23 0.72
C ILE A 422 -2.78 -3.49 -0.21
N TYR A 423 -1.82 -2.61 -0.18
CA TYR A 423 -0.59 -2.71 -0.97
C TYR A 423 0.62 -2.85 -0.05
N SER A 424 1.43 -3.87 -0.28
CA SER A 424 2.75 -4.00 0.33
C SER A 424 3.81 -3.65 -0.71
N ILE A 425 4.54 -2.57 -0.48
CA ILE A 425 5.38 -1.91 -1.47
C ILE A 425 6.84 -1.96 -1.05
N GLY A 426 7.71 -2.40 -1.96
CA GLY A 426 9.15 -2.45 -1.75
C GLY A 426 9.59 -3.36 -0.60
N GLY A 427 10.55 -2.91 0.17
CA GLY A 427 11.18 -3.66 1.25
C GLY A 427 12.49 -4.31 0.82
N GLU A 428 13.02 -5.19 1.66
CA GLU A 428 14.23 -5.94 1.41
C GLU A 428 13.99 -7.44 1.59
N LEU A 429 14.39 -8.24 0.61
CA LEU A 429 14.32 -9.70 0.65
C LEU A 429 15.72 -10.25 0.86
N ALA A 430 15.85 -11.13 1.87
CA ALA A 430 17.13 -11.76 2.18
C ALA A 430 17.76 -12.43 0.95
N GLY A 431 19.02 -12.11 0.67
CA GLY A 431 19.77 -12.60 -0.47
C GLY A 431 19.47 -11.91 -1.81
N PHE A 432 18.36 -11.21 -1.97
CA PHE A 432 18.00 -10.47 -3.20
C PHE A 432 18.20 -8.95 -3.06
N GLY A 433 18.21 -8.42 -1.83
CA GLY A 433 18.39 -7.00 -1.57
C GLY A 433 17.09 -6.21 -1.62
N VAL A 434 17.21 -4.92 -1.94
CA VAL A 434 16.08 -3.97 -1.94
C VAL A 434 15.19 -4.19 -3.16
N LEU A 435 13.88 -4.21 -2.94
CA LEU A 435 12.87 -4.59 -3.93
C LEU A 435 12.16 -3.37 -4.55
N ASP A 436 11.66 -3.58 -5.77
CA ASP A 436 10.71 -2.71 -6.47
C ASP A 436 9.29 -3.29 -6.48
N THR A 437 9.08 -4.46 -5.89
CA THR A 437 7.83 -5.21 -5.96
C THR A 437 6.68 -4.50 -5.27
N VAL A 438 5.50 -4.67 -5.82
CA VAL A 438 4.23 -4.24 -5.25
C VAL A 438 3.29 -5.44 -5.21
N GLU A 439 2.85 -5.81 -4.01
CA GLU A 439 1.88 -6.86 -3.78
C GLU A 439 0.56 -6.22 -3.34
N GLN A 440 -0.54 -6.68 -3.91
CA GLN A 440 -1.89 -6.20 -3.64
C GLN A 440 -2.72 -7.32 -3.03
N TYR A 441 -3.46 -7.02 -1.98
CA TYR A 441 -4.47 -7.86 -1.35
C TYR A 441 -5.80 -7.14 -1.36
N THR A 442 -6.85 -7.76 -1.88
CA THR A 442 -8.19 -7.17 -1.88
C THR A 442 -8.98 -7.68 -0.67
N VAL A 443 -9.31 -6.78 0.23
CA VAL A 443 -10.18 -7.06 1.37
C VAL A 443 -11.59 -7.30 0.85
N LYS A 444 -12.16 -8.46 1.15
CA LYS A 444 -13.52 -8.80 0.76
C LYS A 444 -14.52 -8.09 1.66
N VAL A 445 -14.81 -6.84 1.35
CA VAL A 445 -15.75 -6.01 2.07
C VAL A 445 -16.87 -5.59 1.12
N GLN A 446 -18.10 -5.76 1.57
CA GLN A 446 -19.25 -5.16 0.89
C GLN A 446 -19.73 -3.98 1.75
N THR A 447 -19.36 -2.76 1.39
CA THR A 447 -19.88 -1.56 2.04
C THR A 447 -20.99 -0.96 1.19
N THR A 448 -22.13 -0.74 1.79
CA THR A 448 -23.25 -0.05 1.18
C THR A 448 -23.49 1.24 1.94
N THR A 449 -23.33 2.37 1.27
CA THR A 449 -23.69 3.69 1.81
C THR A 449 -25.11 4.02 1.36
N LYS A 450 -26.01 4.24 2.30
CA LYS A 450 -27.40 4.59 2.02
C LYS A 450 -27.71 5.99 2.51
N GLN A 451 -28.07 6.89 1.61
CA GLN A 451 -28.64 8.18 1.99
C GLN A 451 -30.13 8.01 2.26
N MET A 452 -30.59 8.50 3.39
CA MET A 452 -31.99 8.46 3.80
C MET A 452 -32.52 9.88 4.04
N ALA A 453 -33.74 10.15 3.55
CA ALA A 453 -34.52 11.30 3.99
C ALA A 453 -35.25 10.90 5.27
N VAL A 454 -35.07 11.66 6.32
CA VAL A 454 -35.61 11.34 7.65
C VAL A 454 -36.32 12.53 8.26
N ASN A 455 -37.28 12.27 9.15
CA ASN A 455 -37.96 13.27 9.95
C ASN A 455 -37.67 13.02 11.43
N GLN A 456 -37.40 14.07 12.16
CA GLN A 456 -37.08 14.00 13.58
C GLN A 456 -38.18 13.28 14.38
N GLY A 457 -37.78 12.31 15.20
CA GLY A 457 -38.68 11.52 16.05
C GLY A 457 -39.37 10.36 15.32
N GLU A 458 -39.12 10.16 14.04
CA GLU A 458 -39.64 8.99 13.32
C GLU A 458 -38.63 7.81 13.42
N SER A 459 -39.19 6.59 13.52
CA SER A 459 -38.40 5.36 13.52
C SER A 459 -38.37 4.74 12.14
N TYR A 460 -37.22 4.19 11.79
CA TYR A 460 -36.96 3.51 10.53
C TYR A 460 -36.32 2.13 10.77
N GLU A 461 -36.52 1.23 9.83
CA GLU A 461 -35.87 -0.10 9.82
C GLU A 461 -34.80 -0.14 8.74
N LEU A 462 -33.54 -0.30 9.16
CA LEU A 462 -32.42 -0.51 8.25
C LEU A 462 -32.36 -1.99 7.89
N GLN A 463 -32.66 -2.33 6.65
CA GLN A 463 -32.54 -3.70 6.16
C GLN A 463 -31.11 -3.96 5.68
N VAL A 464 -30.48 -4.94 6.29
CA VAL A 464 -29.15 -5.45 5.90
C VAL A 464 -29.34 -6.78 5.20
N ASN A 465 -28.88 -6.88 3.97
CA ASN A 465 -28.88 -8.12 3.19
C ASN A 465 -27.48 -8.76 3.27
N ALA A 466 -27.36 -9.87 3.96
CA ALA A 466 -26.12 -10.60 4.10
C ALA A 466 -25.89 -11.64 2.96
N GLY A 467 -26.83 -11.77 2.03
CA GLY A 467 -26.79 -12.73 0.94
C GLY A 467 -27.12 -14.15 1.39
N ASN A 468 -26.78 -15.13 0.56
CA ASN A 468 -26.99 -16.54 0.85
C ASN A 468 -25.91 -17.07 1.79
N LEU A 469 -26.20 -17.17 3.09
CA LEU A 469 -25.28 -17.74 4.08
C LEU A 469 -25.60 -19.22 4.31
N LYS A 470 -24.68 -20.09 3.93
CA LYS A 470 -24.78 -21.53 4.18
C LYS A 470 -24.35 -21.85 5.60
N LYS A 471 -24.87 -22.97 6.13
CA LYS A 471 -24.48 -23.49 7.44
C LYS A 471 -22.97 -23.58 7.60
N GLY A 472 -22.45 -22.96 8.64
CA GLY A 472 -21.01 -22.83 8.91
C GLY A 472 -20.33 -21.66 8.21
N GLN A 473 -21.09 -20.80 7.52
CA GLN A 473 -20.61 -19.50 7.06
C GLN A 473 -21.15 -18.40 7.98
N ALA A 474 -20.40 -17.36 8.21
CA ALA A 474 -20.84 -16.18 8.94
C ALA A 474 -20.35 -14.89 8.28
N LYS A 475 -21.09 -13.82 8.49
CA LYS A 475 -20.66 -12.46 8.12
C LYS A 475 -20.78 -11.54 9.32
N ILE A 476 -19.80 -10.68 9.47
CA ILE A 476 -19.85 -9.59 10.41
C ILE A 476 -20.51 -8.40 9.69
N VAL A 477 -21.54 -7.87 10.31
CA VAL A 477 -22.28 -6.70 9.85
C VAL A 477 -21.96 -5.55 10.78
N THR A 478 -21.37 -4.49 10.26
CA THR A 478 -21.19 -3.24 10.99
C THR A 478 -22.15 -2.21 10.41
N VAL A 479 -23.00 -1.62 11.24
CA VAL A 479 -23.85 -0.49 10.86
C VAL A 479 -23.40 0.73 11.62
N SER A 480 -23.07 1.79 10.88
CA SER A 480 -22.63 3.07 11.42
C SER A 480 -23.60 4.17 11.02
N VAL A 481 -24.03 4.96 11.99
CA VAL A 481 -24.86 6.15 11.80
C VAL A 481 -24.21 7.33 12.52
N ASN A 482 -24.46 8.55 12.03
CA ASN A 482 -24.04 9.73 12.81
C ASN A 482 -24.92 9.82 14.09
N PRO A 483 -24.36 9.69 15.30
CA PRO A 483 -25.15 9.64 16.54
C PRO A 483 -25.86 10.96 16.89
N GLU A 484 -25.47 12.06 16.27
CA GLU A 484 -26.16 13.35 16.39
C GLU A 484 -27.38 13.45 15.47
N GLU A 485 -27.44 12.64 14.42
CA GLU A 485 -28.51 12.65 13.42
C GLU A 485 -29.48 11.47 13.57
N MET A 486 -28.97 10.33 14.10
CA MET A 486 -29.72 9.09 14.19
C MET A 486 -29.27 8.26 15.40
N GLU A 487 -30.20 7.51 15.99
CA GLU A 487 -29.93 6.62 17.12
C GLU A 487 -30.37 5.19 16.80
N ILE A 488 -29.48 4.22 17.04
CA ILE A 488 -29.82 2.81 16.93
C ILE A 488 -30.66 2.42 18.14
N GLN A 489 -31.85 1.88 17.90
CA GLN A 489 -32.82 1.50 18.91
C GLN A 489 -32.75 -0.01 19.22
N ASN A 490 -33.16 -0.37 20.44
CA ASN A 490 -33.35 -1.78 20.85
C ASN A 490 -32.16 -2.72 20.60
N ALA A 491 -30.93 -2.22 20.66
CA ALA A 491 -29.74 -3.06 20.49
C ALA A 491 -29.69 -4.23 21.50
N SER A 492 -30.30 -4.05 22.69
CA SER A 492 -30.46 -5.10 23.72
C SER A 492 -31.43 -6.23 23.32
N SER A 493 -32.16 -6.11 22.22
CA SER A 493 -33.00 -7.19 21.69
C SER A 493 -32.19 -8.25 20.94
N PHE A 494 -30.94 -7.95 20.57
CA PHE A 494 -30.04 -8.94 19.96
C PHE A 494 -29.36 -9.74 21.08
N GLU A 495 -29.32 -11.06 20.90
CA GLU A 495 -28.67 -11.95 21.87
C GLU A 495 -27.13 -11.83 21.79
N THR A 496 -26.46 -11.86 22.94
CA THR A 496 -25.00 -11.92 23.01
C THR A 496 -24.50 -13.35 22.83
N GLU A 497 -23.23 -13.55 22.49
CA GLU A 497 -22.62 -14.86 22.29
C GLU A 497 -22.85 -15.82 23.48
N ASP A 498 -22.86 -15.31 24.71
CA ASP A 498 -23.09 -16.08 25.94
C ASP A 498 -24.55 -16.54 26.12
N ALA A 499 -25.51 -15.98 25.37
CA ALA A 499 -26.92 -16.25 25.48
C ALA A 499 -27.44 -17.22 24.41
N LEU A 500 -26.64 -17.57 23.39
CA LEU A 500 -27.03 -18.46 22.32
C LEU A 500 -27.30 -19.87 22.83
N LYS A 501 -28.56 -20.29 22.77
CA LYS A 501 -28.94 -21.68 22.95
C LYS A 501 -28.84 -22.43 21.63
N GLU A 502 -28.45 -23.69 21.68
CA GLU A 502 -28.50 -24.58 20.50
C GLU A 502 -29.87 -24.45 19.79
N GLY A 503 -29.86 -23.94 18.53
CA GLY A 503 -31.04 -23.81 17.68
C GLY A 503 -31.72 -22.44 17.64
N ALA A 504 -31.13 -21.37 18.23
CA ALA A 504 -31.61 -20.00 18.05
C ALA A 504 -31.13 -19.40 16.72
N ASP A 505 -31.95 -18.55 16.12
CA ASP A 505 -31.64 -17.85 14.86
C ASP A 505 -30.41 -16.96 15.05
N ASP A 506 -29.51 -17.20 14.39
CA ASP A 506 -28.18 -16.91 13.85
C ASP A 506 -27.77 -15.43 13.81
N VAL A 507 -28.21 -14.59 14.74
CA VAL A 507 -27.78 -13.18 14.90
C VAL A 507 -27.22 -12.96 16.31
N THR A 508 -25.94 -12.68 16.40
CA THR A 508 -25.25 -12.41 17.67
C THR A 508 -24.83 -10.95 17.73
N LEU A 509 -25.13 -10.28 18.82
CA LEU A 509 -24.62 -8.94 19.10
C LEU A 509 -23.16 -9.03 19.58
N LEU A 510 -22.23 -8.59 18.75
CA LEU A 510 -20.83 -8.53 19.12
C LEU A 510 -20.50 -7.22 19.87
N LYS A 511 -21.05 -6.10 19.40
CA LYS A 511 -20.76 -4.79 20.03
C LYS A 511 -21.87 -3.78 19.76
N TYR A 512 -22.17 -2.96 20.77
CA TYR A 512 -23.03 -1.80 20.61
C TYR A 512 -22.44 -0.57 21.29
N GLN A 513 -22.28 0.50 20.54
CA GLN A 513 -21.71 1.77 21.00
C GLN A 513 -22.67 2.93 20.69
N PRO A 514 -23.67 3.17 21.54
CA PRO A 514 -24.72 4.18 21.26
C PRO A 514 -24.16 5.59 21.06
N LYS A 515 -23.17 5.99 21.85
CA LYS A 515 -22.51 7.30 21.72
C LYS A 515 -21.76 7.49 20.40
N LYS A 516 -21.39 6.38 19.75
CA LYS A 516 -20.66 6.36 18.47
C LYS A 516 -21.56 6.04 17.29
N GLY A 517 -22.82 5.69 17.54
CA GLY A 517 -23.77 5.31 16.50
C GLY A 517 -23.42 4.00 15.79
N VAL A 518 -22.75 3.05 16.48
CA VAL A 518 -22.27 1.81 15.86
C VAL A 518 -22.86 0.59 16.51
N ILE A 519 -23.34 -0.35 15.70
CA ILE A 519 -23.69 -1.71 16.10
C ILE A 519 -22.96 -2.72 15.22
N VAL A 520 -22.42 -3.77 15.84
CA VAL A 520 -21.76 -4.88 15.16
C VAL A 520 -22.49 -6.18 15.48
N LEU A 521 -22.93 -6.85 14.45
CA LEU A 521 -23.64 -8.12 14.54
C LEU A 521 -22.90 -9.20 13.77
N LYS A 522 -22.92 -10.43 14.30
CA LYS A 522 -22.54 -11.63 13.57
C LYS A 522 -23.78 -12.31 13.05
N LEU A 523 -23.89 -12.50 11.76
CA LEU A 523 -24.95 -13.24 11.09
C LEU A 523 -24.41 -14.61 10.67
N THR A 524 -24.90 -15.67 11.29
CA THR A 524 -24.48 -17.05 11.00
C THR A 524 -25.46 -17.72 10.06
N GLY A 525 -24.98 -18.43 9.06
CA GLY A 525 -25.82 -19.07 8.06
C GLY A 525 -26.46 -20.37 8.54
N SER A 526 -27.73 -20.52 8.27
CA SER A 526 -28.56 -21.72 8.59
C SER A 526 -28.92 -22.56 7.37
N LEU A 527 -28.61 -22.11 6.14
CA LEU A 527 -28.98 -22.78 4.90
C LEU A 527 -28.36 -24.19 4.76
N GLU A 528 -29.19 -25.18 4.61
CA GLU A 528 -28.77 -26.55 4.30
C GLU A 528 -28.41 -26.70 2.80
N ARG A 529 -27.76 -27.81 2.46
CA ARG A 529 -27.32 -28.06 1.08
C ARG A 529 -28.52 -28.17 0.12
N GLY A 530 -28.59 -27.25 -0.84
CA GLY A 530 -29.65 -27.19 -1.86
C GLY A 530 -30.69 -26.10 -1.62
N GLU A 531 -30.70 -25.47 -0.46
CA GLU A 531 -31.52 -24.29 -0.18
C GLU A 531 -30.86 -23.00 -0.70
N SER A 532 -31.69 -22.03 -1.07
CA SER A 532 -31.24 -20.74 -1.55
C SER A 532 -32.25 -19.66 -1.17
N TYR A 533 -31.96 -18.89 -0.14
CA TYR A 533 -32.66 -17.64 0.18
C TYR A 533 -31.67 -16.63 0.76
N GLU A 534 -31.99 -15.36 0.69
CA GLU A 534 -31.15 -14.30 1.23
C GLU A 534 -31.41 -14.08 2.71
N THR A 535 -30.34 -13.91 3.49
CA THR A 535 -30.41 -13.61 4.92
C THR A 535 -30.54 -12.10 5.11
N TYR A 536 -31.61 -11.66 5.74
CA TYR A 536 -31.85 -10.25 6.06
C TYR A 536 -31.86 -10.03 7.57
N GLN A 537 -31.25 -8.94 8.01
CA GLN A 537 -31.33 -8.43 9.38
C GLN A 537 -31.92 -7.03 9.38
N SER A 538 -32.93 -6.79 10.19
CA SER A 538 -33.52 -5.49 10.43
C SER A 538 -32.88 -4.84 11.66
N ILE A 539 -32.47 -3.57 11.55
CA ILE A 539 -31.90 -2.78 12.64
C ILE A 539 -32.75 -1.53 12.80
N PRO A 540 -33.47 -1.39 13.92
CA PRO A 540 -34.31 -0.23 14.17
C PRO A 540 -33.48 1.00 14.52
N VAL A 541 -33.82 2.15 13.95
CA VAL A 541 -33.17 3.44 14.20
C VAL A 541 -34.22 4.54 14.34
N GLU A 542 -33.93 5.55 15.14
CA GLU A 542 -34.76 6.76 15.30
C GLU A 542 -33.99 7.99 14.81
N ALA A 543 -34.66 8.82 14.01
CA ALA A 543 -34.04 10.04 13.51
C ALA A 543 -34.08 11.17 14.54
N LYS A 544 -32.95 11.85 14.75
CA LYS A 544 -32.78 13.02 15.62
C LYS A 544 -32.93 14.35 14.86
N ILE A 545 -32.88 14.29 13.53
CA ILE A 545 -32.99 15.45 12.64
C ILE A 545 -34.07 15.25 11.60
N THR A 546 -34.52 16.36 10.99
CA THR A 546 -35.29 16.33 9.74
C THR A 546 -34.35 16.74 8.60
N GLY A 547 -34.18 15.90 7.60
CA GLY A 547 -33.30 16.16 6.47
C GLY A 547 -32.75 14.90 5.82
N LYS A 548 -31.53 14.97 5.37
CA LYS A 548 -30.80 13.79 4.82
C LYS A 548 -29.73 13.36 5.80
N THR A 549 -29.66 12.08 6.05
CA THR A 549 -28.59 11.44 6.81
C THR A 549 -27.98 10.29 6.01
N THR A 550 -26.81 9.87 6.38
CA THR A 550 -26.07 8.77 5.74
C THR A 550 -25.93 7.62 6.71
N VAL A 551 -26.23 6.41 6.23
CA VAL A 551 -26.00 5.17 6.94
C VAL A 551 -24.98 4.35 6.17
N GLU A 552 -23.95 3.87 6.86
CA GLU A 552 -22.97 2.94 6.30
C GLU A 552 -23.23 1.55 6.84
N ILE A 553 -23.31 0.59 5.92
CA ILE A 553 -23.48 -0.82 6.24
C ILE A 553 -22.29 -1.56 5.62
N THR A 554 -21.47 -2.15 6.46
CA THR A 554 -20.30 -2.92 6.04
C THR A 554 -20.54 -4.41 6.33
N LEU A 555 -20.30 -5.25 5.32
CA LEU A 555 -20.35 -6.69 5.41
C LEU A 555 -18.96 -7.27 5.21
N THR A 556 -18.46 -8.01 6.19
CA THR A 556 -17.17 -8.70 6.11
C THR A 556 -17.38 -10.20 6.27
N GLU A 557 -16.74 -11.03 5.45
CA GLU A 557 -16.75 -12.48 5.70
C GLU A 557 -15.94 -12.76 6.99
N GLU A 558 -16.48 -13.62 7.87
CA GLU A 558 -15.72 -14.09 9.02
C GLU A 558 -14.53 -14.90 8.49
N GLY A 559 -13.32 -14.54 8.93
CA GLY A 559 -12.10 -15.22 8.49
C GLY A 559 -12.14 -16.70 8.85
N LYS A 560 -11.76 -17.55 7.89
CA LYS A 560 -11.49 -18.98 8.11
C LYS A 560 -10.15 -19.15 8.79
#